data_2bcd7ad8fc8b7c7f458b9cd9c6358392
#
_entry.id   2bcd7ad8fc8b7c7f458b9cd9c6358392
#
_cell.length_a   1.000
_cell.length_b   1.000
_cell.length_c   1.000
_cell.angle_alpha   90.00
_cell.angle_beta   90.00
_cell.angle_gamma   90.00
#
_symmetry.space_group_name_H-M   'P 1'
#
loop_
_entity.id
_entity.type
_entity.pdbx_description
1 polymer ?
#
loop_
_entity_poly.entity_id
_entity_poly.type
_entity_poly.pdbx_seq_one_letter_code
_entity_poly.pdbx_strand_id
1 'polypeptide(L)'
;MKTCDLHTHSVYSDGADTPKVLLEKAEAAGLSAIALTDHNTVDGLDEFLAEAKGFLLEAIPGVELSVDYRHDERVDELHIVCLYLPKSA
;
A
#
# COMPACT_ATOMS: atom_id res chain seq x y z
N MET A 1 14.43 -2.60 -17.77
CA MET A 1 14.06 -1.46 -16.92
C MET A 1 13.20 -1.95 -15.77
N LYS A 2 13.53 -1.53 -14.56
CA LYS A 2 12.73 -1.89 -13.38
C LYS A 2 11.62 -0.88 -13.19
N THR A 3 10.41 -1.38 -12.95
CA THR A 3 9.25 -0.54 -12.68
C THR A 3 8.62 -0.94 -11.36
N CYS A 4 8.00 0.01 -10.69
CA CYS A 4 7.33 -0.26 -9.42
C CYS A 4 6.07 0.59 -9.31
N ASP A 5 5.14 0.14 -8.45
CA ASP A 5 3.96 0.90 -8.08
C ASP A 5 4.00 1.07 -6.56
N LEU A 6 4.17 2.30 -6.11
CA LEU A 6 4.34 2.62 -4.70
C LEU A 6 3.07 3.12 -4.02
N HIS A 7 1.91 2.96 -4.68
CA HIS A 7 0.66 3.49 -4.14
C HIS A 7 -0.51 2.61 -4.60
N THR A 8 -0.82 1.57 -3.84
CA THR A 8 -1.95 0.69 -4.16
C THR A 8 -2.82 0.47 -2.93
N HIS A 9 -4.09 0.15 -3.17
CA HIS A 9 -5.08 -0.08 -2.12
C HIS A 9 -5.74 -1.44 -2.29
N SER A 10 -6.05 -2.10 -1.18
CA SER A 10 -6.72 -3.40 -1.16
C SER A 10 -8.12 -3.28 -0.59
N VAL A 11 -8.81 -4.43 -0.47
CA VAL A 11 -10.13 -4.50 0.15
C VAL A 11 -10.13 -4.09 1.62
N TYR A 12 -8.95 -3.98 2.24
CA TYR A 12 -8.84 -3.50 3.63
C TYR A 12 -9.11 -2.00 3.76
N SER A 13 -9.11 -1.27 2.65
CA SER A 13 -9.56 0.12 2.62
C SER A 13 -10.57 0.30 1.50
N ASP A 14 -10.21 0.96 0.41
CA ASP A 14 -11.16 1.26 -0.67
C ASP A 14 -10.84 0.58 -2.00
N GLY A 15 -9.90 -0.34 -2.01
CA GLY A 15 -9.58 -1.11 -3.19
C GLY A 15 -10.56 -2.26 -3.41
N ALA A 16 -10.55 -2.83 -4.61
CA ALA A 16 -11.42 -3.95 -4.97
C ALA A 16 -10.73 -5.30 -4.86
N ASP A 17 -9.40 -5.32 -4.75
CA ASP A 17 -8.61 -6.54 -4.81
C ASP A 17 -8.07 -6.92 -3.43
N THR A 18 -7.94 -8.24 -3.19
CA THR A 18 -7.21 -8.71 -2.01
C THR A 18 -5.72 -8.47 -2.21
N PRO A 19 -4.91 -8.48 -1.14
CA PRO A 19 -3.46 -8.36 -1.30
C PRO A 19 -2.88 -9.39 -2.26
N LYS A 20 -3.37 -10.63 -2.24
CA LYS A 20 -2.89 -11.65 -3.17
C LYS A 20 -3.16 -11.29 -4.62
N VAL A 21 -4.37 -10.79 -4.91
CA VAL A 21 -4.74 -10.40 -6.27
C VAL A 21 -3.90 -9.20 -6.74
N LEU A 22 -3.61 -8.26 -5.86
CA LEU A 22 -2.73 -7.15 -6.19
C LEU A 22 -1.34 -7.64 -6.59
N LEU A 23 -0.80 -8.62 -5.86
CA LEU A 23 0.49 -9.22 -6.19
C LEU A 23 0.44 -9.95 -7.52
N GLU A 24 -0.64 -10.69 -7.78
CA GLU A 24 -0.80 -11.39 -9.07
C GLU A 24 -0.84 -10.42 -10.24
N LYS A 25 -1.57 -9.32 -10.08
CA LYS A 25 -1.64 -8.29 -11.12
C LYS A 25 -0.30 -7.59 -11.33
N ALA A 26 0.42 -7.32 -10.24
CA ALA A 26 1.73 -6.69 -10.34
C ALA A 26 2.72 -7.59 -11.06
N GLU A 27 2.72 -8.89 -10.77
CA GLU A 27 3.59 -9.84 -11.44
C GLU A 27 3.24 -9.94 -12.94
N ALA A 28 1.95 -10.01 -13.26
CA ALA A 28 1.50 -10.06 -14.63
C ALA A 28 1.88 -8.80 -15.43
N ALA A 29 1.92 -7.65 -14.75
CA ALA A 29 2.32 -6.38 -15.37
C ALA A 29 3.84 -6.22 -15.47
N GLY A 30 4.62 -7.14 -14.91
CA GLY A 30 6.06 -7.07 -14.96
C GLY A 30 6.68 -6.11 -13.97
N LEU A 31 5.98 -5.75 -12.89
CA LEU A 31 6.52 -4.85 -11.88
C LEU A 31 7.61 -5.53 -11.06
N SER A 32 8.65 -4.77 -10.72
CA SER A 32 9.73 -5.26 -9.84
C SER A 32 9.41 -5.09 -8.36
N ALA A 33 8.50 -4.17 -8.04
CA ALA A 33 8.10 -3.91 -6.66
C ALA A 33 6.70 -3.32 -6.63
N ILE A 34 5.98 -3.59 -5.55
CA ILE A 34 4.66 -3.00 -5.31
C ILE A 34 4.53 -2.69 -3.83
N ALA A 35 3.96 -1.53 -3.49
CA ALA A 35 3.68 -1.14 -2.12
C ALA A 35 2.17 -1.20 -1.87
N LEU A 36 1.78 -1.81 -0.76
CA LEU A 36 0.40 -1.75 -0.29
C LEU A 36 0.28 -0.57 0.67
N THR A 37 -0.58 0.39 0.32
CA THR A 37 -0.73 1.64 1.09
C THR A 37 -2.21 1.92 1.33
N ASP A 38 -2.87 1.02 2.07
CA ASP A 38 -4.29 1.19 2.38
C ASP A 38 -4.54 2.45 3.20
N HIS A 39 -5.75 3.01 3.06
CA HIS A 39 -6.13 4.24 3.76
C HIS A 39 -6.27 3.99 5.27
N ASN A 40 -5.45 4.66 6.06
CA ASN A 40 -5.52 4.71 7.53
C ASN A 40 -5.57 3.33 8.21
N THR A 41 -5.06 2.29 7.54
CA THR A 41 -5.03 0.95 8.13
C THR A 41 -3.80 0.19 7.67
N VAL A 42 -3.27 -0.64 8.54
CA VAL A 42 -2.18 -1.57 8.22
C VAL A 42 -2.66 -3.02 8.33
N ASP A 43 -3.97 -3.23 8.43
CA ASP A 43 -4.54 -4.56 8.67
C ASP A 43 -4.22 -5.57 7.57
N GLY A 44 -4.03 -5.10 6.34
CA GLY A 44 -3.73 -5.98 5.22
C GLY A 44 -2.25 -6.32 5.04
N LEU A 45 -1.35 -5.68 5.81
CA LEU A 45 0.08 -5.85 5.58
C LEU A 45 0.60 -7.25 5.88
N ASP A 46 0.10 -7.90 6.95
CA ASP A 46 0.55 -9.25 7.26
C ASP A 46 0.20 -10.23 6.14
N GLU A 47 -1.03 -10.14 5.63
CA GLU A 47 -1.47 -10.97 4.50
C GLU A 47 -0.64 -10.64 3.26
N PHE A 48 -0.43 -9.36 2.97
CA PHE A 48 0.32 -8.90 1.81
C PHE A 48 1.76 -9.44 1.84
N LEU A 49 2.45 -9.30 2.96
CA LEU A 49 3.82 -9.73 3.09
C LEU A 49 3.94 -11.27 3.09
N ALA A 50 2.96 -11.96 3.68
CA ALA A 50 2.95 -13.43 3.68
C ALA A 50 2.72 -13.97 2.27
N GLU A 51 1.76 -13.41 1.53
CA GLU A 51 1.47 -13.84 0.17
C GLU A 51 2.62 -13.51 -0.79
N ALA A 52 3.35 -12.42 -0.51
CA ALA A 52 4.45 -11.99 -1.37
C ALA A 52 5.59 -12.99 -1.44
N LYS A 53 5.69 -13.90 -0.47
CA LYS A 53 6.74 -14.93 -0.46
C LYS A 53 6.66 -15.85 -1.67
N GLY A 54 5.48 -15.95 -2.30
CA GLY A 54 5.30 -16.75 -3.51
C GLY A 54 5.59 -16.02 -4.81
N PHE A 55 6.02 -14.76 -4.75
CA PHE A 55 6.26 -13.93 -5.92
C PHE A 55 7.72 -13.47 -5.97
N LEU A 56 8.18 -13.15 -7.18
CA LEU A 56 9.57 -12.70 -7.38
C LEU A 56 9.76 -11.20 -7.17
N LEU A 57 8.67 -10.44 -7.13
CA LEU A 57 8.73 -8.99 -6.94
C LEU A 57 8.90 -8.64 -5.47
N GLU A 58 9.35 -7.42 -5.20
CA GLU A 58 9.49 -6.92 -3.85
C GLU A 58 8.16 -6.34 -3.35
N ALA A 59 7.73 -6.76 -2.15
CA ALA A 59 6.53 -6.22 -1.50
C ALA A 59 6.96 -5.21 -0.44
N ILE A 60 6.45 -3.99 -0.56
CA ILE A 60 6.83 -2.89 0.31
C ILE A 60 5.67 -2.56 1.24
N PRO A 61 5.84 -2.70 2.57
CA PRO A 61 4.77 -2.35 3.51
C PRO A 61 4.62 -0.84 3.64
N GLY A 62 3.37 -0.37 3.56
CA GLY A 62 3.10 1.05 3.65
C GLY A 62 1.71 1.34 4.17
N VAL A 63 1.37 2.60 4.23
CA VAL A 63 0.04 3.10 4.63
C VAL A 63 -0.15 4.48 4.04
N GLU A 64 -1.39 4.80 3.66
CA GLU A 64 -1.75 6.16 3.28
C GLU A 64 -2.55 6.77 4.41
N LEU A 65 -2.03 7.85 5.00
CA LEU A 65 -2.68 8.55 6.11
C LEU A 65 -3.45 9.76 5.60
N SER A 66 -4.70 9.89 6.02
CA SER A 66 -5.49 11.09 5.78
C SER A 66 -5.39 11.95 7.03
N VAL A 67 -4.95 13.17 6.85
CA VAL A 67 -4.71 14.11 7.96
C VAL A 67 -5.47 15.41 7.68
N ASP A 68 -6.22 15.87 8.68
CA ASP A 68 -6.86 17.18 8.58
C ASP A 68 -5.84 18.25 8.92
N TYR A 69 -5.71 19.21 8.00
CA TYR A 69 -4.84 20.36 8.19
C TYR A 69 -5.70 21.61 8.34
N ARG A 70 -5.57 22.25 9.49
CA ARG A 70 -6.35 23.47 9.79
C ARG A 70 -5.47 24.69 9.59
N HIS A 71 -5.93 25.59 8.71
CA HIS A 71 -5.23 26.84 8.44
C HIS A 71 -6.26 27.97 8.43
N ASP A 72 -6.14 28.91 9.36
CA ASP A 72 -7.10 29.97 9.59
C ASP A 72 -8.50 29.35 9.88
N GLU A 73 -9.49 29.67 9.05
CA GLU A 73 -10.84 29.13 9.21
C GLU A 73 -11.14 27.97 8.26
N ARG A 74 -10.11 27.50 7.54
CA ARG A 74 -10.25 26.39 6.59
C ARG A 74 -9.66 25.12 7.15
N VAL A 75 -10.30 24.01 6.80
CA VAL A 75 -9.77 22.68 7.07
C VAL A 75 -9.52 22.01 5.72
N ASP A 76 -8.28 21.66 5.45
CA ASP A 76 -7.88 20.92 4.26
C ASP A 76 -7.48 19.51 4.67
N GLU A 77 -7.74 18.54 3.79
CA GLU A 77 -7.31 17.18 4.00
C GLU A 77 -6.01 16.93 3.24
N LEU A 78 -5.03 16.35 3.94
CA LEU A 78 -3.77 15.94 3.34
C LEU A 78 -3.68 14.42 3.36
N HIS A 79 -3.18 13.85 2.26
CA HIS A 79 -2.91 12.43 2.16
C HIS A 79 -1.39 12.22 2.15
N ILE A 80 -0.92 11.45 3.12
CA ILE A 80 0.52 11.18 3.27
C ILE A 80 0.75 9.69 3.08
N VAL A 81 1.62 9.32 2.14
CA VAL A 81 1.98 7.93 1.91
C VAL A 81 3.29 7.63 2.63
N CYS A 82 3.25 6.68 3.54
CA CYS A 82 4.41 6.20 4.28
C CYS A 82 4.79 4.82 3.77
N LEU A 83 6.07 4.63 3.46
CA LEU A 83 6.57 3.36 2.93
C LEU A 83 7.58 2.73 3.89
N TYR A 84 7.81 1.43 3.72
CA TYR A 84 8.78 0.66 4.51
C TYR A 84 8.48 0.67 6.00
N LEU A 85 7.19 0.50 6.34
CA LEU A 85 6.79 0.42 7.74
C LEU A 85 7.43 -0.79 8.42
N PRO A 86 7.81 -0.68 9.72
CA PRO A 86 8.32 -1.84 10.44
C PRO A 86 7.26 -2.92 10.53
N LYS A 87 7.67 -4.18 10.42
CA LYS A 87 6.78 -5.32 10.44
C LYS A 87 6.09 -5.48 11.79
N SER A 88 6.76 -5.09 12.84
CA SER A 88 6.18 -5.07 14.18
C SER A 88 6.44 -3.71 14.80
N ALA A 89 5.37 -3.06 15.20
CA ALA A 89 5.45 -1.75 15.85
C ALA A 89 5.14 -1.90 17.32
#